data_3932159f256b6e601a998a99d66eba2e
#
_entry.id   3932159f256b6e601a998a99d66eba2e
#
_cell.length_a   1.000
_cell.length_b   1.000
_cell.length_c   1.000
_cell.angle_alpha   90.00
_cell.angle_beta   90.00
_cell.angle_gamma   90.00
#
_symmetry.space_group_name_H-M   'P 1'
#
loop_
_entity.id
_entity.type
_entity.pdbx_description
1 polymer ?
#
loop_
_entity_poly.entity_id
_entity_poly.type
_entity_poly.pdbx_seq_one_letter_code
_entity_poly.pdbx_strand_id
1 'polypeptide(L)'
;MEKMENDQTFSGRFFRASDPEAWFKFTLFIFVFISAGLFSTAVAQSLAIKGKTYQLRFSDEFNGTAVDTTKWQFRTDSKHWSTQLPLNNVVKDGLLQIQLKKETVRNMAYTGGGLISKDTFGYGYYETRMMTPKGAGWHSSFWLMGYDGSGGTSPSNTATEIDILENDSKITLGYRTNLHIWKGTHKDVGGEYVSSENLNQDFQTVACLYLPDSLFYYYNQKLVDKKEIGSVPKSGLNIWLTCIASFLGGTEKVDDALLPSALLFDYVRFYTLKKD
;
A
#
# COMPACT_ATOMS: atom_id res chain seq x y z
N MET A 1 -31.15 -72.89 8.42
CA MET A 1 -30.50 -73.87 9.34
C MET A 1 -29.55 -73.03 10.17
N GLU A 2 -29.85 -72.86 11.25
CA GLU A 2 -29.96 -73.25 12.64
C GLU A 2 -29.30 -72.22 13.50
N LYS A 3 -30.06 -71.59 14.30
CA LYS A 3 -30.45 -71.71 15.72
C LYS A 3 -29.44 -70.99 16.64
N MET A 4 -29.86 -69.91 17.31
CA MET A 4 -30.44 -69.82 18.67
C MET A 4 -29.56 -70.49 19.74
N GLU A 5 -29.19 -69.77 20.82
CA GLU A 5 -29.93 -69.49 22.05
C GLU A 5 -29.06 -68.61 22.99
N ASN A 6 -29.63 -67.60 23.50
CA ASN A 6 -29.99 -67.27 24.87
C ASN A 6 -29.12 -67.88 26.00
N ASP A 7 -28.58 -67.07 26.89
CA ASP A 7 -29.08 -67.05 28.26
C ASP A 7 -28.65 -65.83 29.08
N GLN A 8 -29.58 -65.39 29.91
CA GLN A 8 -29.49 -64.33 30.91
C GLN A 8 -28.83 -64.85 32.20
N THR A 9 -28.15 -64.00 32.89
CA THR A 9 -28.30 -63.96 34.37
C THR A 9 -27.91 -62.59 34.93
N PHE A 10 -28.92 -62.01 35.57
CA PHE A 10 -28.88 -60.90 36.50
C PHE A 10 -28.12 -61.33 37.77
N SER A 11 -27.14 -60.51 38.22
CA SER A 11 -26.81 -60.48 39.63
C SER A 11 -26.36 -59.07 40.04
N GLY A 12 -27.26 -58.45 40.79
CA GLY A 12 -26.99 -57.20 41.46
C GLY A 12 -25.93 -57.34 42.54
N ARG A 13 -25.07 -56.38 42.62
CA ARG A 13 -24.31 -56.08 43.84
C ARG A 13 -24.42 -54.61 44.15
N PHE A 14 -25.07 -54.36 45.26
CA PHE A 14 -25.05 -53.13 46.01
C PHE A 14 -23.58 -52.74 46.30
N PHE A 15 -23.17 -51.54 45.90
CA PHE A 15 -21.97 -50.94 46.45
C PHE A 15 -22.35 -49.82 47.42
N ARG A 16 -21.82 -50.02 48.65
CA ARG A 16 -21.86 -49.11 49.77
C ARG A 16 -21.17 -47.78 49.42
N ALA A 17 -21.84 -46.69 49.79
CA ALA A 17 -21.23 -45.37 49.90
C ALA A 17 -20.23 -45.40 51.07
N SER A 18 -18.93 -45.11 50.76
CA SER A 18 -17.97 -44.50 51.68
C SER A 18 -16.57 -44.41 51.00
N ASP A 19 -16.33 -43.37 50.28
CA ASP A 19 -14.98 -42.93 50.01
C ASP A 19 -14.97 -41.38 49.87
N PRO A 20 -14.51 -40.64 50.92
CA PRO A 20 -14.52 -39.20 50.94
C PRO A 20 -13.46 -38.51 50.06
N GLU A 21 -12.59 -39.27 49.37
CA GLU A 21 -11.49 -38.71 48.60
C GLU A 21 -11.76 -38.55 47.08
N ALA A 22 -13.00 -38.84 46.61
CA ALA A 22 -13.31 -38.74 45.18
C ALA A 22 -13.81 -37.38 44.72
N TRP A 23 -13.72 -36.32 45.54
CA TRP A 23 -14.27 -35.00 45.23
C TRP A 23 -13.24 -33.91 44.95
N PHE A 24 -11.99 -34.22 44.54
CA PHE A 24 -11.01 -33.23 44.16
C PHE A 24 -10.25 -33.59 42.91
N LYS A 25 -10.98 -33.90 41.82
CA LYS A 25 -10.45 -33.75 40.47
C LYS A 25 -11.26 -32.72 39.72
N PHE A 26 -11.20 -31.47 40.19
CA PHE A 26 -11.54 -30.33 39.37
C PHE A 26 -10.49 -30.28 38.24
N THR A 27 -10.87 -30.73 37.07
CA THR A 27 -10.14 -30.48 35.84
C THR A 27 -10.24 -28.98 35.61
N LEU A 28 -9.22 -28.25 35.98
CA LEU A 28 -9.04 -26.85 35.68
C LEU A 28 -8.87 -26.75 34.15
N PHE A 29 -9.97 -26.54 33.44
CA PHE A 29 -9.94 -26.07 32.07
C PHE A 29 -9.37 -24.65 32.13
N ILE A 30 -8.06 -24.52 31.97
CA ILE A 30 -7.44 -23.26 31.65
C ILE A 30 -7.91 -22.93 30.26
N PHE A 31 -8.94 -22.09 30.15
CA PHE A 31 -9.23 -21.33 28.96
C PHE A 31 -8.05 -20.38 28.76
N VAL A 32 -7.06 -20.82 27.99
CA VAL A 32 -6.08 -19.91 27.40
C VAL A 32 -6.88 -19.07 26.41
N PHE A 33 -7.39 -17.92 26.87
CA PHE A 33 -7.74 -16.86 25.98
C PHE A 33 -6.44 -16.44 25.28
N ILE A 34 -6.19 -16.99 24.12
CA ILE A 34 -5.27 -16.39 23.15
C ILE A 34 -6.02 -15.12 22.74
N SER A 35 -5.81 -14.04 23.50
CA SER A 35 -6.04 -12.71 22.99
C SER A 35 -5.11 -12.61 21.79
N ALA A 36 -5.64 -12.73 20.57
CA ALA A 36 -4.98 -12.24 19.39
C ALA A 36 -4.77 -10.74 19.66
N GLY A 37 -3.63 -10.43 20.26
CA GLY A 37 -3.20 -9.06 20.47
C GLY A 37 -3.15 -8.45 19.10
N LEU A 38 -4.06 -7.53 18.83
CA LEU A 38 -3.93 -6.58 17.76
C LEU A 38 -2.63 -5.83 18.07
N PHE A 39 -1.52 -6.28 17.49
CA PHE A 39 -0.29 -5.50 17.44
C PHE A 39 -0.57 -4.30 16.52
N SER A 40 -1.27 -3.31 17.07
CA SER A 40 -1.26 -1.97 16.48
C SER A 40 0.18 -1.50 16.61
N THR A 41 0.94 -1.55 15.53
CA THR A 41 2.25 -0.93 15.48
C THR A 41 2.02 0.58 15.66
N ALA A 42 2.44 1.10 16.80
CA ALA A 42 2.31 2.52 17.08
C ALA A 42 3.06 3.30 16.00
N VAL A 43 2.34 4.17 15.29
CA VAL A 43 2.93 5.04 14.28
C VAL A 43 3.92 5.99 14.97
N ALA A 44 5.15 6.04 14.49
CA ALA A 44 6.15 6.94 15.02
C ALA A 44 5.72 8.40 14.87
N GLN A 45 5.49 9.10 15.96
CA GLN A 45 5.08 10.50 15.95
C GLN A 45 6.18 11.45 15.46
N SER A 46 7.45 11.01 15.51
CA SER A 46 8.58 11.75 14.97
C SER A 46 9.68 10.81 14.46
N LEU A 47 10.43 11.29 13.49
CA LEU A 47 11.58 10.61 12.88
C LEU A 47 12.80 11.52 12.90
N ALA A 48 13.99 10.95 13.08
CA ALA A 48 15.26 11.65 12.90
C ALA A 48 15.81 11.35 11.49
N ILE A 49 15.90 12.38 10.64
CA ILE A 49 16.39 12.25 9.27
C ILE A 49 17.46 13.30 9.04
N LYS A 50 18.67 12.88 8.61
CA LYS A 50 19.80 13.78 8.39
C LYS A 50 20.10 14.73 9.59
N GLY A 51 19.98 14.19 10.82
CA GLY A 51 20.23 14.95 12.05
C GLY A 51 19.15 15.96 12.45
N LYS A 52 18.01 15.96 11.76
CA LYS A 52 16.86 16.82 12.09
C LYS A 52 15.66 15.98 12.49
N THR A 53 14.81 16.52 13.36
CA THR A 53 13.57 15.86 13.79
C THR A 53 12.41 16.27 12.88
N TYR A 54 11.70 15.28 12.38
CA TYR A 54 10.47 15.45 11.57
C TYR A 54 9.29 14.90 12.35
N GLN A 55 8.18 15.62 12.36
CA GLN A 55 6.97 15.30 13.11
C GLN A 55 5.87 14.86 12.16
N LEU A 56 5.15 13.77 12.49
CA LEU A 56 4.03 13.26 11.72
C LEU A 56 2.93 14.32 11.57
N ARG A 57 2.44 14.49 10.34
CA ARG A 57 1.37 15.43 9.98
C ARG A 57 0.20 14.75 9.30
N PHE A 58 0.46 13.69 8.59
CA PHE A 58 -0.57 12.92 7.90
C PHE A 58 -0.17 11.45 7.91
N SER A 59 -1.13 10.58 8.13
CA SER A 59 -0.99 9.16 7.90
C SER A 59 -2.31 8.51 7.51
N ASP A 60 -2.20 7.41 6.78
CA ASP A 60 -3.24 6.42 6.65
C ASP A 60 -2.58 5.04 6.77
N GLU A 61 -2.99 4.30 7.77
CA GLU A 61 -2.52 2.93 8.06
C GLU A 61 -3.51 1.89 7.52
N PHE A 62 -4.51 2.31 6.77
CA PHE A 62 -5.54 1.48 6.13
C PHE A 62 -6.20 0.44 7.05
N ASN A 63 -6.28 0.73 8.35
CA ASN A 63 -6.86 -0.17 9.36
C ASN A 63 -8.39 -0.23 9.34
N GLY A 64 -9.05 0.56 8.48
CA GLY A 64 -10.49 0.58 8.31
C GLY A 64 -11.02 -0.58 7.47
N THR A 65 -12.30 -0.47 7.10
CA THR A 65 -12.99 -1.41 6.19
C THR A 65 -13.32 -0.77 4.83
N ALA A 66 -13.01 0.51 4.66
CA ALA A 66 -13.22 1.29 3.45
C ALA A 66 -12.20 2.42 3.37
N VAL A 67 -12.00 2.97 2.17
CA VAL A 67 -11.17 4.16 1.96
C VAL A 67 -11.76 5.33 2.76
N ASP A 68 -10.92 6.00 3.54
CA ASP A 68 -11.30 7.22 4.25
C ASP A 68 -11.45 8.39 3.27
N THR A 69 -12.68 8.64 2.85
CA THR A 69 -13.00 9.71 1.91
C THR A 69 -12.87 11.12 2.50
N THR A 70 -12.55 11.27 3.77
CA THR A 70 -12.15 12.56 4.33
C THR A 70 -10.71 12.91 3.97
N LYS A 71 -9.85 11.91 3.78
CA LYS A 71 -8.43 12.03 3.41
C LYS A 71 -8.20 11.93 1.90
N TRP A 72 -8.99 11.07 1.22
CA TRP A 72 -8.74 10.67 -0.16
C TRP A 72 -9.88 10.99 -1.12
N GLN A 73 -9.54 11.31 -2.33
CA GLN A 73 -10.41 11.24 -3.50
C GLN A 73 -9.94 10.12 -4.43
N PHE A 74 -10.87 9.55 -5.19
CA PHE A 74 -10.56 8.48 -6.13
C PHE A 74 -10.06 9.04 -7.47
N ARG A 75 -9.06 8.39 -8.03
CA ARG A 75 -8.69 8.57 -9.43
C ARG A 75 -9.76 7.90 -10.32
N THR A 76 -10.27 8.59 -11.35
CA THR A 76 -11.39 8.11 -12.18
C THR A 76 -11.19 8.33 -13.67
N ASP A 77 -9.98 8.70 -14.12
CA ASP A 77 -9.64 8.86 -15.52
C ASP A 77 -9.51 7.51 -16.25
N SER A 78 -9.37 7.56 -17.56
CA SER A 78 -8.90 6.45 -18.38
C SER A 78 -7.54 6.84 -18.96
N LYS A 79 -6.55 5.96 -18.81
CA LYS A 79 -5.19 6.19 -19.32
C LYS A 79 -4.58 4.88 -19.80
N HIS A 80 -3.92 4.96 -20.94
CA HIS A 80 -3.32 3.82 -21.63
C HIS A 80 -4.34 2.70 -21.89
N TRP A 81 -4.33 1.60 -21.14
CA TRP A 81 -5.19 0.43 -21.38
C TRP A 81 -6.26 0.23 -20.31
N SER A 82 -6.31 1.09 -19.29
CA SER A 82 -7.25 0.94 -18.18
C SER A 82 -8.05 2.18 -17.85
N THR A 83 -9.26 1.94 -17.32
CA THR A 83 -10.07 2.91 -16.61
C THR A 83 -9.88 2.73 -15.10
N GLN A 84 -9.65 3.82 -14.37
CA GLN A 84 -9.49 3.81 -12.93
C GLN A 84 -10.88 3.91 -12.27
N LEU A 85 -11.18 2.96 -11.37
CA LEU A 85 -12.48 2.88 -10.74
C LEU A 85 -12.39 3.03 -9.21
N PRO A 86 -13.32 3.79 -8.58
CA PRO A 86 -13.43 3.85 -7.12
C PRO A 86 -13.54 2.47 -6.48
N LEU A 87 -14.33 1.56 -7.07
CA LEU A 87 -14.58 0.21 -6.56
C LEU A 87 -13.34 -0.70 -6.55
N ASN A 88 -12.30 -0.33 -7.27
CA ASN A 88 -11.03 -1.06 -7.27
C ASN A 88 -10.10 -0.68 -6.12
N ASN A 89 -10.46 0.34 -5.31
CA ASN A 89 -9.68 0.72 -4.14
C ASN A 89 -10.33 0.14 -2.88
N VAL A 90 -9.86 -1.00 -2.43
CA VAL A 90 -10.41 -1.76 -1.32
C VAL A 90 -9.50 -1.66 -0.11
N VAL A 91 -10.06 -1.28 1.05
CA VAL A 91 -9.34 -1.37 2.34
C VAL A 91 -9.78 -2.65 3.04
N LYS A 92 -8.83 -3.56 3.24
CA LYS A 92 -9.07 -4.85 3.86
C LYS A 92 -7.79 -5.43 4.46
N ASP A 93 -7.92 -6.09 5.59
CA ASP A 93 -6.81 -6.78 6.30
C ASP A 93 -5.64 -5.84 6.63
N GLY A 94 -5.93 -4.56 6.95
CA GLY A 94 -4.92 -3.54 7.25
C GLY A 94 -4.17 -3.02 6.02
N LEU A 95 -4.70 -3.21 4.81
CA LEU A 95 -4.08 -2.82 3.57
C LEU A 95 -5.03 -2.04 2.67
N LEU A 96 -4.52 -1.05 1.95
CA LEU A 96 -5.14 -0.59 0.71
C LEU A 96 -4.73 -1.55 -0.41
N GLN A 97 -5.73 -2.12 -1.08
CA GLN A 97 -5.58 -2.99 -2.25
C GLN A 97 -6.13 -2.27 -3.47
N ILE A 98 -5.28 -1.81 -4.37
CA ILE A 98 -5.71 -1.30 -5.68
C ILE A 98 -5.85 -2.51 -6.60
N GLN A 99 -7.08 -2.98 -6.77
CA GLN A 99 -7.41 -4.16 -7.55
C GLN A 99 -7.26 -3.92 -9.05
N LEU A 100 -6.70 -4.90 -9.74
CA LEU A 100 -6.40 -4.89 -11.16
C LEU A 100 -7.17 -6.01 -11.83
N LYS A 101 -8.00 -5.64 -12.83
CA LYS A 101 -8.95 -6.59 -13.42
C LYS A 101 -8.98 -6.50 -14.94
N LYS A 102 -9.29 -7.62 -15.57
CA LYS A 102 -9.67 -7.68 -16.99
C LYS A 102 -11.17 -7.48 -17.10
N GLU A 103 -11.59 -6.26 -17.34
CA GLU A 103 -12.99 -5.89 -17.57
C GLU A 103 -13.05 -4.65 -18.45
N THR A 104 -14.01 -4.61 -19.37
CA THR A 104 -14.12 -3.50 -20.33
C THR A 104 -14.95 -2.38 -19.75
N VAL A 105 -14.32 -1.22 -19.54
CA VAL A 105 -14.97 0.01 -19.09
C VAL A 105 -14.49 1.19 -19.93
N ARG A 106 -15.41 2.01 -20.44
CA ARG A 106 -15.08 3.19 -21.27
C ARG A 106 -14.12 2.88 -22.42
N ASN A 107 -14.34 1.74 -23.10
CA ASN A 107 -13.51 1.23 -24.20
C ASN A 107 -12.07 0.84 -23.82
N MET A 108 -11.73 0.78 -22.53
CA MET A 108 -10.48 0.21 -22.03
C MET A 108 -10.69 -1.24 -21.66
N ALA A 109 -9.71 -2.11 -21.98
CA ALA A 109 -9.81 -3.56 -21.76
C ALA A 109 -9.60 -3.97 -20.30
N TYR A 110 -9.06 -3.07 -19.48
CA TYR A 110 -8.71 -3.33 -18.09
C TYR A 110 -9.24 -2.23 -17.17
N THR A 111 -9.31 -2.53 -15.89
CA THR A 111 -9.54 -1.55 -14.85
C THR A 111 -8.46 -1.62 -13.78
N GLY A 112 -8.05 -0.45 -13.31
CA GLY A 112 -7.14 -0.24 -12.20
C GLY A 112 -7.76 0.72 -11.19
N GLY A 113 -6.93 1.39 -10.43
CA GLY A 113 -7.41 2.34 -9.43
C GLY A 113 -6.35 3.36 -9.02
N GLY A 114 -6.74 4.18 -8.07
CA GLY A 114 -5.84 5.12 -7.44
C GLY A 114 -6.54 6.02 -6.45
N LEU A 115 -5.76 6.51 -5.50
CA LEU A 115 -6.15 7.49 -4.51
C LEU A 115 -5.29 8.74 -4.67
N ILE A 116 -5.91 9.89 -4.41
CA ILE A 116 -5.26 11.20 -4.42
C ILE A 116 -5.60 11.86 -3.09
N SER A 117 -4.59 12.31 -2.33
CA SER A 117 -4.89 13.01 -1.08
C SER A 117 -5.68 14.29 -1.34
N LYS A 118 -6.67 14.58 -0.48
CA LYS A 118 -7.42 15.84 -0.55
C LYS A 118 -6.59 17.02 -0.09
N ASP A 119 -5.77 16.77 0.95
CA ASP A 119 -4.83 17.77 1.41
C ASP A 119 -3.60 17.83 0.52
N THR A 120 -3.00 19.00 0.46
CA THR A 120 -1.71 19.24 -0.17
C THR A 120 -0.63 19.41 0.88
N PHE A 121 0.58 18.95 0.55
CA PHE A 121 1.72 18.95 1.45
C PHE A 121 2.90 19.68 0.79
N GLY A 122 3.82 20.17 1.60
CA GLY A 122 5.02 20.88 1.17
C GLY A 122 6.30 20.10 1.47
N TYR A 123 7.34 20.83 1.84
CA TYR A 123 8.61 20.23 2.22
C TYR A 123 8.47 19.31 3.42
N GLY A 124 9.09 18.13 3.34
CA GLY A 124 9.03 17.12 4.38
C GLY A 124 9.43 15.74 3.86
N TYR A 125 9.16 14.74 4.66
CA TYR A 125 9.47 13.35 4.38
C TYR A 125 8.19 12.56 4.11
N TYR A 126 8.11 11.98 2.93
CA TYR A 126 7.01 11.15 2.44
C TYR A 126 7.44 9.70 2.42
N GLU A 127 6.64 8.83 2.97
CA GLU A 127 6.97 7.41 3.08
C GLU A 127 5.75 6.55 2.85
N THR A 128 5.94 5.43 2.17
CA THR A 128 4.98 4.34 2.08
C THR A 128 5.66 2.99 2.20
N ARG A 129 4.93 2.00 2.68
CA ARG A 129 5.29 0.59 2.61
C ARG A 129 4.32 -0.11 1.69
N MET A 130 4.85 -0.72 0.62
CA MET A 130 4.04 -1.21 -0.49
C MET A 130 4.60 -2.49 -1.10
N MET A 131 3.76 -3.22 -1.84
CA MET A 131 4.14 -4.39 -2.63
C MET A 131 3.47 -4.32 -3.99
N THR A 132 4.26 -4.43 -5.07
CA THR A 132 3.75 -4.29 -6.45
C THR A 132 2.99 -5.53 -6.91
N PRO A 133 2.11 -5.40 -7.95
CA PRO A 133 1.34 -6.53 -8.43
C PRO A 133 2.21 -7.57 -9.15
N LYS A 134 1.71 -8.78 -9.21
CA LYS A 134 2.26 -9.83 -10.06
C LYS A 134 1.75 -9.67 -11.49
N GLY A 135 2.55 -10.14 -12.45
CA GLY A 135 2.22 -10.10 -13.86
C GLY A 135 2.63 -8.81 -14.56
N ALA A 136 2.97 -8.91 -15.84
CA ALA A 136 3.38 -7.75 -16.64
C ALA A 136 2.19 -6.87 -17.04
N GLY A 137 2.47 -5.64 -17.47
CA GLY A 137 1.50 -4.72 -18.06
C GLY A 137 0.86 -3.74 -17.09
N TRP A 138 1.35 -3.65 -15.86
CA TRP A 138 0.88 -2.71 -14.85
C TRP A 138 1.97 -1.72 -14.48
N HIS A 139 1.60 -0.45 -14.39
CA HIS A 139 2.45 0.64 -13.91
C HIS A 139 1.97 1.09 -12.54
N SER A 140 2.76 0.80 -11.53
CA SER A 140 2.51 1.10 -10.11
C SER A 140 3.29 2.32 -9.70
N SER A 141 2.65 3.27 -9.01
CA SER A 141 3.32 4.52 -8.63
C SER A 141 2.93 5.01 -7.25
N PHE A 142 3.93 5.48 -6.53
CA PHE A 142 3.82 6.38 -5.39
C PHE A 142 4.52 7.68 -5.76
N TRP A 143 3.75 8.74 -5.89
CA TRP A 143 4.21 10.00 -6.46
C TRP A 143 3.48 11.22 -5.89
N LEU A 144 4.01 12.39 -6.13
CA LEU A 144 3.52 13.66 -5.63
C LEU A 144 3.30 14.62 -6.79
N MET A 145 2.16 15.31 -6.81
CA MET A 145 1.88 16.32 -7.85
C MET A 145 0.91 17.38 -7.35
N GLY A 146 1.11 18.62 -7.76
CA GLY A 146 0.10 19.66 -7.63
C GLY A 146 -1.11 19.32 -8.50
N TYR A 147 -2.30 19.30 -7.89
CA TYR A 147 -3.54 19.03 -8.58
C TYR A 147 -4.38 20.31 -8.68
N ASP A 148 -4.58 20.76 -9.91
CA ASP A 148 -5.43 21.93 -10.22
C ASP A 148 -6.70 21.57 -11.00
N GLY A 149 -6.99 20.26 -11.12
CA GLY A 149 -8.10 19.75 -11.92
C GLY A 149 -7.75 19.53 -13.40
N SER A 150 -6.61 20.00 -13.89
CA SER A 150 -6.18 19.84 -15.28
C SER A 150 -5.26 18.63 -15.49
N GLY A 151 -4.92 17.91 -14.41
CA GLY A 151 -3.94 16.82 -14.45
C GLY A 151 -2.52 17.28 -14.78
N GLY A 152 -2.19 18.54 -14.47
CA GLY A 152 -0.86 19.10 -14.75
C GLY A 152 -0.62 19.43 -16.23
N THR A 153 -1.62 19.33 -17.08
CA THR A 153 -1.49 19.56 -18.54
C THR A 153 -1.80 20.97 -18.98
N SER A 154 -2.24 21.85 -18.06
CA SER A 154 -2.51 23.23 -18.40
C SER A 154 -1.22 24.03 -18.62
N PRO A 155 -1.07 24.73 -19.73
CA PRO A 155 0.10 25.61 -20.00
C PRO A 155 0.27 26.74 -18.98
N SER A 156 -0.80 27.11 -18.27
CA SER A 156 -0.78 28.14 -17.22
C SER A 156 -0.28 27.61 -15.88
N ASN A 157 -0.18 26.30 -15.71
CA ASN A 157 0.18 25.69 -14.46
C ASN A 157 1.66 25.40 -14.35
N THR A 158 2.16 25.81 -13.22
CA THR A 158 3.51 25.50 -12.79
C THR A 158 3.40 24.48 -11.67
N ALA A 159 3.62 23.22 -12.01
CA ALA A 159 3.56 22.10 -11.07
C ALA A 159 4.91 21.39 -11.01
N THR A 160 5.17 20.83 -9.86
CA THR A 160 6.24 19.86 -9.64
C THR A 160 5.61 18.50 -9.51
N GLU A 161 6.15 17.51 -10.21
CA GLU A 161 5.81 16.10 -10.07
C GLU A 161 7.06 15.37 -9.57
N ILE A 162 6.91 14.64 -8.47
CA ILE A 162 7.99 13.90 -7.83
C ILE A 162 7.58 12.43 -7.80
N ASP A 163 8.25 11.60 -8.58
CA ASP A 163 7.99 10.18 -8.63
C ASP A 163 8.92 9.47 -7.64
N ILE A 164 8.36 9.04 -6.52
CA ILE A 164 9.12 8.36 -5.46
C ILE A 164 9.38 6.91 -5.83
N LEU A 165 8.37 6.28 -6.43
CA LEU A 165 8.48 4.98 -7.07
C LEU A 165 7.61 4.95 -8.31
N GLU A 166 8.20 4.59 -9.45
CA GLU A 166 7.52 4.14 -10.66
C GLU A 166 8.01 2.74 -11.01
N ASN A 167 7.12 1.76 -10.95
CA ASN A 167 7.46 0.39 -11.27
C ASN A 167 6.55 -0.17 -12.36
N ASP A 168 7.18 -0.61 -13.43
CA ASP A 168 6.53 -1.45 -14.43
C ASP A 168 6.61 -2.90 -13.99
N SER A 169 5.48 -3.52 -13.76
CA SER A 169 5.37 -4.82 -13.08
C SER A 169 6.09 -5.99 -13.76
N LYS A 170 6.52 -5.82 -15.00
CA LYS A 170 7.46 -6.73 -15.68
C LYS A 170 8.87 -6.71 -15.04
N ILE A 171 9.24 -5.58 -14.43
CA ILE A 171 10.54 -5.38 -13.79
C ILE A 171 10.35 -5.59 -12.28
N THR A 172 10.70 -6.77 -11.79
CA THR A 172 10.47 -7.13 -10.38
C THR A 172 11.59 -6.73 -9.43
N LEU A 173 12.80 -6.46 -9.97
CA LEU A 173 14.01 -6.17 -9.19
C LEU A 173 14.45 -4.71 -9.30
N GLY A 174 13.50 -3.80 -9.50
CA GLY A 174 13.83 -2.38 -9.57
C GLY A 174 12.64 -1.50 -9.93
N TYR A 175 12.87 -0.21 -9.81
CA TYR A 175 11.92 0.85 -10.09
C TYR A 175 12.66 2.12 -10.52
N ARG A 176 11.93 3.15 -10.91
CA ARG A 176 12.49 4.46 -11.23
C ARG A 176 12.07 5.49 -10.18
N THR A 177 12.97 6.43 -9.91
CA THR A 177 12.67 7.72 -9.30
C THR A 177 12.71 8.78 -10.37
N ASN A 178 11.87 9.82 -10.29
CA ASN A 178 11.93 10.89 -11.27
C ASN A 178 11.54 12.24 -10.65
N LEU A 179 11.78 13.32 -11.41
CA LEU A 179 11.32 14.67 -11.15
C LEU A 179 10.92 15.31 -12.45
N HIS A 180 9.66 15.73 -12.54
CA HIS A 180 9.14 16.49 -13.65
C HIS A 180 8.77 17.90 -13.23
N ILE A 181 9.07 18.87 -14.08
CA ILE A 181 8.68 20.26 -13.91
C ILE A 181 7.74 20.64 -15.05
N TRP A 182 6.54 21.05 -14.68
CA TRP A 182 5.52 21.53 -15.57
C TRP A 182 5.46 23.04 -15.46
N LYS A 183 6.01 23.78 -16.45
CA LYS A 183 6.00 25.24 -16.51
C LYS A 183 5.85 25.69 -17.96
N GLY A 184 4.61 25.67 -18.46
CA GLY A 184 4.35 25.91 -19.88
C GLY A 184 4.75 24.73 -20.75
N THR A 185 5.98 24.23 -20.62
CA THR A 185 6.48 23.01 -21.24
C THR A 185 6.88 22.00 -20.17
N HIS A 186 6.66 20.73 -20.46
CA HIS A 186 7.15 19.63 -19.62
C HIS A 186 8.66 19.54 -19.68
N LYS A 187 9.33 19.46 -18.53
CA LYS A 187 10.75 19.18 -18.39
C LYS A 187 10.93 17.97 -17.51
N ASP A 188 11.52 16.94 -18.06
CA ASP A 188 12.05 15.79 -17.34
C ASP A 188 13.45 16.16 -16.78
N VAL A 189 13.64 16.04 -15.48
CA VAL A 189 14.91 16.35 -14.80
C VAL A 189 15.79 15.10 -14.66
N GLY A 190 15.32 13.98 -15.19
CA GLY A 190 16.02 12.70 -15.21
C GLY A 190 15.52 11.72 -14.19
N GLY A 191 15.21 10.52 -14.66
CA GLY A 191 14.85 9.37 -13.86
C GLY A 191 16.04 8.48 -13.60
N GLU A 192 16.23 8.05 -12.36
CA GLU A 192 17.22 7.06 -12.00
C GLU A 192 16.58 5.68 -11.82
N TYR A 193 17.28 4.66 -12.29
CA TYR A 193 16.90 3.28 -12.03
C TYR A 193 17.49 2.83 -10.69
N VAL A 194 16.62 2.42 -9.79
CA VAL A 194 16.98 1.89 -8.48
C VAL A 194 16.83 0.39 -8.49
N SER A 195 17.93 -0.34 -8.25
CA SER A 195 17.86 -1.79 -8.02
C SER A 195 17.24 -2.06 -6.65
N SER A 196 16.35 -3.04 -6.59
CA SER A 196 15.63 -3.42 -5.38
C SER A 196 15.63 -4.92 -5.18
N GLU A 197 15.13 -5.35 -4.02
CA GLU A 197 14.66 -6.70 -3.82
C GLU A 197 13.38 -6.95 -4.63
N ASN A 198 12.85 -8.16 -4.63
CA ASN A 198 11.68 -8.48 -5.42
C ASN A 198 10.43 -7.73 -4.91
N LEU A 199 10.01 -6.71 -5.64
CA LEU A 199 8.95 -5.80 -5.28
C LEU A 199 7.55 -6.45 -5.21
N ASN A 200 7.37 -7.62 -5.81
CA ASN A 200 6.08 -8.32 -5.85
C ASN A 200 6.02 -9.57 -4.96
N GLN A 201 7.01 -9.76 -4.09
CA GLN A 201 7.06 -10.86 -3.12
C GLN A 201 6.93 -10.37 -1.68
N ASP A 202 7.58 -9.24 -1.36
CA ASP A 202 7.62 -8.69 -0.03
C ASP A 202 7.31 -7.19 -0.02
N PHE A 203 6.80 -6.69 1.10
CA PHE A 203 6.58 -5.27 1.30
C PHE A 203 7.90 -4.52 1.44
N GLN A 204 8.04 -3.46 0.69
CA GLN A 204 9.21 -2.57 0.68
C GLN A 204 8.81 -1.17 1.14
N THR A 205 9.72 -0.49 1.84
CA THR A 205 9.54 0.90 2.22
C THR A 205 10.26 1.79 1.21
N VAL A 206 9.52 2.73 0.62
CA VAL A 206 10.07 3.76 -0.27
C VAL A 206 9.70 5.13 0.26
N ALA A 207 10.64 6.07 0.14
CA ALA A 207 10.44 7.40 0.69
C ALA A 207 11.20 8.48 -0.08
N CYS A 208 10.76 9.73 0.11
CA CYS A 208 11.44 10.90 -0.39
C CYS A 208 11.47 12.01 0.67
N LEU A 209 12.65 12.55 0.93
CA LEU A 209 12.81 13.80 1.66
C LEU A 209 12.86 14.95 0.66
N TYR A 210 11.78 15.73 0.59
CA TYR A 210 11.65 16.92 -0.25
C TYR A 210 12.06 18.17 0.53
N LEU A 211 13.12 18.82 0.09
CA LEU A 211 13.66 20.06 0.64
C LEU A 211 13.55 21.20 -0.37
N PRO A 212 13.78 22.46 0.02
CA PRO A 212 13.70 23.61 -0.90
C PRO A 212 14.59 23.54 -2.13
N ASP A 213 15.70 22.81 -2.04
CA ASP A 213 16.76 22.76 -3.05
C ASP A 213 17.15 21.35 -3.49
N SER A 214 16.61 20.33 -2.83
CA SER A 214 17.05 18.95 -3.08
C SER A 214 15.97 17.91 -2.74
N LEU A 215 16.06 16.77 -3.43
CA LEU A 215 15.32 15.54 -3.16
C LEU A 215 16.30 14.46 -2.75
N PHE A 216 15.92 13.66 -1.76
CA PHE A 216 16.65 12.47 -1.33
C PHE A 216 15.69 11.30 -1.33
N TYR A 217 15.95 10.29 -2.14
CA TYR A 217 15.11 9.11 -2.27
C TYR A 217 15.69 7.96 -1.45
N TYR A 218 14.82 7.25 -0.76
CA TYR A 218 15.21 6.15 0.14
C TYR A 218 14.47 4.87 -0.24
N TYR A 219 15.19 3.77 -0.18
CA TYR A 219 14.66 2.41 -0.28
C TYR A 219 15.07 1.63 0.96
N ASN A 220 14.09 1.09 1.71
CA ASN A 220 14.31 0.42 2.99
C ASN A 220 15.27 1.21 3.89
N GLN A 221 14.98 2.51 4.06
CA GLN A 221 15.75 3.49 4.86
C GLN A 221 17.17 3.81 4.33
N LYS A 222 17.61 3.22 3.23
CA LYS A 222 18.90 3.53 2.61
C LYS A 222 18.72 4.60 1.55
N LEU A 223 19.60 5.61 1.53
CA LEU A 223 19.64 6.61 0.47
C LEU A 223 20.04 5.92 -0.85
N VAL A 224 19.22 6.08 -1.88
CA VAL A 224 19.43 5.44 -3.20
C VAL A 224 19.60 6.42 -4.34
N ASP A 225 19.03 7.64 -4.20
CA ASP A 225 19.15 8.68 -5.22
C ASP A 225 19.10 10.07 -4.58
N LYS A 226 19.72 11.06 -5.21
CA LYS A 226 19.69 12.47 -4.81
C LYS A 226 19.60 13.35 -6.05
N LYS A 227 18.68 14.32 -6.03
CA LYS A 227 18.56 15.33 -7.08
C LYS A 227 18.65 16.73 -6.50
N GLU A 228 19.44 17.57 -7.15
CA GLU A 228 19.41 19.01 -6.92
C GLU A 228 18.29 19.61 -7.77
N ILE A 229 17.39 20.33 -7.15
CA ILE A 229 16.14 20.77 -7.82
C ILE A 229 16.12 22.26 -8.17
N GLY A 230 17.11 23.02 -7.75
CA GLY A 230 17.20 24.44 -8.08
C GLY A 230 15.92 25.22 -7.76
N SER A 231 15.44 26.03 -8.69
CA SER A 231 14.20 26.80 -8.53
C SER A 231 12.99 26.02 -9.05
N VAL A 232 12.58 24.97 -8.32
CA VAL A 232 11.36 24.24 -8.61
C VAL A 232 10.15 25.04 -8.12
N PRO A 233 9.00 24.99 -8.83
CA PRO A 233 7.78 25.62 -8.35
C PRO A 233 7.38 25.10 -6.98
N LYS A 234 7.19 26.01 -6.03
CA LYS A 234 6.74 25.71 -4.67
C LYS A 234 5.21 25.68 -4.65
N SER A 235 4.64 24.58 -5.09
CA SER A 235 3.21 24.32 -4.94
C SER A 235 2.97 23.31 -3.84
N GLY A 236 1.80 23.34 -3.20
CA GLY A 236 1.36 22.20 -2.41
C GLY A 236 1.19 21.00 -3.33
N LEU A 237 1.64 19.81 -2.89
CA LEU A 237 1.59 18.58 -3.65
C LEU A 237 0.60 17.61 -3.01
N ASN A 238 -0.26 17.01 -3.82
CA ASN A 238 -1.07 15.88 -3.39
C ASN A 238 -0.24 14.59 -3.44
N ILE A 239 -0.52 13.66 -2.55
CA ILE A 239 0.00 12.31 -2.58
C ILE A 239 -0.87 11.47 -3.52
N TRP A 240 -0.24 10.76 -4.45
CA TRP A 240 -0.90 9.88 -5.39
C TRP A 240 -0.43 8.43 -5.20
N LEU A 241 -1.40 7.53 -5.08
CA LEU A 241 -1.20 6.08 -5.03
C LEU A 241 -1.93 5.51 -6.24
N THR A 242 -1.23 4.98 -7.23
CA THR A 242 -1.88 4.62 -8.50
C THR A 242 -1.36 3.34 -9.11
N CYS A 243 -2.26 2.60 -9.76
CA CYS A 243 -1.88 1.49 -10.63
C CYS A 243 -2.77 1.49 -11.88
N ILE A 244 -2.13 1.52 -13.05
CA ILE A 244 -2.79 1.55 -14.35
C ILE A 244 -2.25 0.46 -15.26
N ALA A 245 -3.07 -0.10 -16.13
CA ALA A 245 -2.56 -0.95 -17.21
C ALA A 245 -1.86 -0.07 -18.26
N SER A 246 -0.63 -0.42 -18.61
CA SER A 246 0.23 0.46 -19.37
C SER A 246 1.26 -0.29 -20.22
N PHE A 247 1.66 0.32 -21.34
CA PHE A 247 2.78 -0.10 -22.19
C PHE A 247 4.14 0.46 -21.70
N LEU A 248 4.15 1.24 -20.65
CA LEU A 248 5.40 1.72 -20.05
C LEU A 248 6.28 0.54 -19.65
N GLY A 249 7.58 0.70 -19.70
CA GLY A 249 8.53 -0.39 -19.45
C GLY A 249 8.67 -1.41 -20.58
N GLY A 250 8.15 -1.11 -21.79
CA GLY A 250 8.30 -1.97 -22.97
C GLY A 250 7.44 -3.24 -22.92
N THR A 251 6.30 -3.18 -22.23
CA THR A 251 5.32 -4.26 -22.20
C THR A 251 4.29 -4.06 -23.32
N GLU A 252 4.03 -5.09 -24.12
CA GLU A 252 3.06 -5.03 -25.23
C GLU A 252 1.65 -5.38 -24.79
N LYS A 253 1.48 -6.12 -23.70
CA LYS A 253 0.19 -6.59 -23.19
C LYS A 253 0.24 -6.86 -21.69
N VAL A 254 -0.94 -6.90 -21.08
CA VAL A 254 -1.12 -7.36 -19.69
C VAL A 254 -1.03 -8.89 -19.64
N ASP A 255 -0.43 -9.42 -18.58
CA ASP A 255 -0.46 -10.86 -18.29
C ASP A 255 -1.80 -11.24 -17.65
N ASP A 256 -2.75 -11.59 -18.52
CA ASP A 256 -4.12 -11.92 -18.12
C ASP A 256 -4.21 -13.16 -17.20
N ALA A 257 -3.24 -14.07 -17.28
CA ALA A 257 -3.26 -15.31 -16.49
C ALA A 257 -3.06 -15.05 -14.99
N LEU A 258 -2.52 -13.89 -14.64
CA LEU A 258 -2.27 -13.48 -13.25
C LEU A 258 -3.32 -12.49 -12.70
N LEU A 259 -4.44 -12.32 -13.40
CA LEU A 259 -5.55 -11.49 -12.95
C LEU A 259 -6.64 -12.34 -12.25
N PRO A 260 -7.32 -11.80 -11.22
CA PRO A 260 -7.11 -10.48 -10.63
C PRO A 260 -5.80 -10.39 -9.83
N SER A 261 -5.16 -9.23 -9.86
CA SER A 261 -3.96 -8.90 -9.08
C SER A 261 -4.21 -7.62 -8.28
N ALA A 262 -3.26 -7.19 -7.46
CA ALA A 262 -3.38 -5.94 -6.73
C ALA A 262 -2.02 -5.30 -6.43
N LEU A 263 -2.00 -3.96 -6.47
CA LEU A 263 -0.98 -3.15 -5.82
C LEU A 263 -1.40 -2.94 -4.36
N LEU A 264 -0.52 -3.21 -3.42
CA LEU A 264 -0.80 -3.17 -1.99
C LEU A 264 -0.03 -2.05 -1.30
N PHE A 265 -0.71 -1.33 -0.43
CA PHE A 265 -0.09 -0.36 0.48
C PHE A 265 -0.46 -0.72 1.92
N ASP A 266 0.57 -0.82 2.79
CA ASP A 266 0.42 -1.05 4.22
C ASP A 266 0.13 0.28 4.94
N TYR A 267 0.87 1.32 4.57
CA TYR A 267 0.63 2.67 5.07
C TYR A 267 1.15 3.73 4.12
N VAL A 268 0.68 4.96 4.33
CA VAL A 268 1.26 6.19 3.78
C VAL A 268 1.42 7.21 4.90
N ARG A 269 2.59 7.87 4.97
CA ARG A 269 2.91 8.84 6.02
C ARG A 269 3.61 10.06 5.46
N PHE A 270 3.30 11.22 6.02
CA PHE A 270 4.00 12.47 5.75
C PHE A 270 4.44 13.12 7.06
N TYR A 271 5.69 13.53 7.08
CA TYR A 271 6.31 14.20 8.21
C TYR A 271 6.88 15.55 7.77
N THR A 272 6.71 16.58 8.59
CA THR A 272 7.31 17.90 8.36
C THR A 272 8.40 18.18 9.38
N LEU A 273 9.36 19.03 9.02
CA LEU A 273 10.40 19.45 9.94
C LEU A 273 9.78 20.05 11.21
N LYS A 274 10.16 19.52 12.38
CA LYS A 274 9.77 20.09 13.66
C LYS A 274 10.41 21.47 13.78
N LYS A 275 9.59 22.48 13.98
CA LYS A 275 10.08 23.81 14.34
C LYS A 275 10.45 23.79 15.82
N ASP A 276 11.59 24.35 16.14
CA ASP A 276 12.05 24.56 17.53
C ASP A 276 11.13 25.55 18.25
#